data_5c6ccca928884b5aa97496529790e6c4
#
_entry.id   5c6ccca928884b5aa97496529790e6c4
#
_cell.length_a   1.000
_cell.length_b   1.000
_cell.length_c   1.000
_cell.angle_alpha   90.00
_cell.angle_beta   90.00
_cell.angle_gamma   90.00
#
_symmetry.space_group_name_H-M   'P 1'
#
loop_
_entity.id
_entity.type
_entity.pdbx_description
1 polymer ?
#
loop_
_entity_poly.entity_id
_entity_poly.type
_entity_poly.pdbx_seq_one_letter_code
_entity_poly.pdbx_strand_id
1 'polypeptide(L)'
;MHTAIGTTLGSLARGIDIAAVRHMSTGRCFVVATILGGAALLATQATAGPIDVRNSKLTVFVYKAGLFSAFADNHVISAPIASGAIVTAPAPAIELVVNAADLVPLDPDLDPAKRAEVRTRMLGEEVLDTGKFPTITFASTAIEPAGSDRWNVSGRLTIHGVTKAVTIPVVRADRVYRGETRIRQRDFGINPIRIAGGTVSVKDELKVEFEISAAEGN
;
A
#
# COMPACT_ATOMS: atom_id res chain seq x y z
N MET A 1 -29.66 35.10 -45.00
CA MET A 1 -30.93 34.35 -44.90
C MET A 1 -30.99 33.82 -43.50
N HIS A 2 -31.67 34.52 -42.62
CA HIS A 2 -33.01 34.28 -42.08
C HIS A 2 -33.01 33.00 -41.22
N THR A 3 -33.39 32.92 -39.95
CA THR A 3 -34.30 33.70 -39.08
C THR A 3 -34.21 33.00 -37.73
N ALA A 4 -33.90 33.54 -36.66
CA ALA A 4 -34.50 34.18 -35.50
C ALA A 4 -35.80 33.54 -34.92
N ILE A 5 -35.98 33.76 -33.62
CA ILE A 5 -37.18 33.79 -32.78
C ILE A 5 -37.34 32.48 -31.95
N GLY A 6 -37.57 32.52 -30.65
CA GLY A 6 -37.89 33.58 -29.67
C GLY A 6 -38.32 32.92 -28.37
N THR A 7 -37.97 33.50 -27.30
CA THR A 7 -38.75 34.06 -26.19
C THR A 7 -39.97 33.24 -25.67
N THR A 8 -40.04 32.90 -24.35
CA THR A 8 -40.85 33.69 -23.41
C THR A 8 -40.75 33.21 -21.96
N LEU A 9 -40.68 34.20 -21.10
CA LEU A 9 -40.88 34.22 -19.65
C LEU A 9 -42.24 33.66 -19.20
N GLY A 10 -42.32 33.17 -17.98
CA GLY A 10 -43.55 32.91 -17.26
C GLY A 10 -43.33 32.89 -15.75
N SER A 11 -43.32 34.10 -15.16
CA SER A 11 -43.47 34.38 -13.74
C SER A 11 -44.88 34.12 -13.28
N LEU A 12 -45.07 33.51 -12.11
CA LEU A 12 -46.32 33.70 -11.32
C LEU A 12 -46.01 33.44 -9.82
N ALA A 13 -45.85 34.57 -9.14
CA ALA A 13 -46.02 34.69 -7.68
C ALA A 13 -47.51 34.72 -7.37
N ARG A 14 -47.95 34.03 -6.34
CA ARG A 14 -49.16 34.31 -5.58
C ARG A 14 -48.95 33.93 -4.12
N GLY A 15 -48.99 34.85 -3.34
CA GLY A 15 -49.30 35.22 -2.05
C GLY A 15 -50.51 34.52 -1.44
N ILE A 16 -50.39 34.16 -0.19
CA ILE A 16 -51.54 33.74 0.62
C ILE A 16 -51.58 34.61 1.86
N ASP A 17 -52.73 35.17 2.03
CA ASP A 17 -53.19 36.10 3.01
C ASP A 17 -53.18 35.56 4.45
N ILE A 18 -52.93 36.47 5.38
CA ILE A 18 -53.14 36.32 6.82
C ILE A 18 -54.57 36.71 7.14
N ALA A 19 -55.34 35.77 7.67
CA ALA A 19 -56.59 36.13 8.35
C ALA A 19 -56.63 35.48 9.72
N ALA A 20 -56.68 36.36 10.71
CA ALA A 20 -56.88 36.10 12.12
C ALA A 20 -58.28 35.51 12.40
N VAL A 21 -58.34 34.53 13.31
CA VAL A 21 -59.52 34.33 14.16
C VAL A 21 -59.09 34.00 15.56
N ARG A 22 -59.42 34.92 16.48
CA ARG A 22 -59.45 34.71 17.94
C ARG A 22 -60.62 33.79 18.29
N HIS A 23 -60.35 32.75 19.10
CA HIS A 23 -61.27 32.51 20.25
C HIS A 23 -60.59 31.70 21.35
N MET A 24 -60.74 32.17 22.56
CA MET A 24 -60.32 31.57 23.84
C MET A 24 -61.13 30.33 24.17
N SER A 25 -60.46 29.29 24.64
CA SER A 25 -61.05 28.40 25.62
C SER A 25 -59.96 27.67 26.42
N THR A 26 -60.07 27.78 27.73
CA THR A 26 -59.30 27.14 28.77
C THR A 26 -59.35 25.60 28.67
N GLY A 27 -58.16 24.94 28.61
CA GLY A 27 -58.11 23.50 28.69
C GLY A 27 -56.66 22.98 28.77
N ARG A 28 -56.25 22.59 29.95
CA ARG A 28 -55.11 21.80 30.38
C ARG A 28 -54.05 21.46 29.35
N CYS A 29 -52.91 22.13 29.45
CA CYS A 29 -51.70 21.78 28.73
C CYS A 29 -51.18 20.43 29.18
N PHE A 30 -51.31 19.43 28.31
CA PHE A 30 -50.44 18.23 28.36
C PHE A 30 -49.18 18.55 27.52
N VAL A 31 -48.09 18.82 28.19
CA VAL A 31 -46.78 18.93 27.54
C VAL A 31 -46.33 17.49 27.22
N VAL A 32 -46.56 17.06 25.97
CA VAL A 32 -45.87 15.88 25.45
C VAL A 32 -44.47 16.30 25.06
N ALA A 33 -43.53 16.06 25.97
CA ALA A 33 -42.13 16.18 25.69
C ALA A 33 -41.69 15.06 24.73
N THR A 34 -41.65 15.35 23.46
CA THR A 34 -41.08 14.47 22.44
C THR A 34 -39.56 14.48 22.64
N ILE A 35 -39.05 13.47 23.38
CA ILE A 35 -37.62 13.21 23.47
C ILE A 35 -37.21 12.70 22.08
N LEU A 36 -36.69 13.56 21.21
CA LEU A 36 -35.90 13.16 20.06
C LEU A 36 -34.60 12.57 20.59
N GLY A 37 -34.60 11.25 20.75
CA GLY A 37 -33.40 10.48 20.99
C GLY A 37 -32.48 10.60 19.77
N GLY A 38 -31.58 11.58 19.80
CA GLY A 38 -30.49 11.65 18.83
C GLY A 38 -29.54 10.46 19.07
N ALA A 39 -29.67 9.42 18.25
CA ALA A 39 -28.62 8.40 18.15
C ALA A 39 -27.36 9.08 17.65
N ALA A 40 -26.46 9.46 18.53
CA ALA A 40 -25.13 9.88 18.17
C ALA A 40 -24.43 8.66 17.54
N LEU A 41 -24.32 8.62 16.22
CA LEU A 41 -23.42 7.73 15.51
C LEU A 41 -22.01 8.09 15.96
N LEU A 42 -21.47 7.31 16.89
CA LEU A 42 -20.06 7.35 17.24
C LEU A 42 -19.30 6.88 16.00
N ALA A 43 -18.85 7.81 15.18
CA ALA A 43 -17.93 7.51 14.09
C ALA A 43 -16.65 6.97 14.72
N THR A 44 -16.44 5.67 14.60
CA THR A 44 -15.19 5.02 15.01
C THR A 44 -14.10 5.61 14.11
N GLN A 45 -13.25 6.44 14.69
CA GLN A 45 -12.14 7.05 13.96
C GLN A 45 -11.16 5.95 13.55
N ALA A 46 -10.85 5.87 12.27
CA ALA A 46 -9.81 4.99 11.77
C ALA A 46 -8.46 5.46 12.35
N THR A 47 -7.81 4.61 13.13
CA THR A 47 -6.46 4.90 13.62
C THR A 47 -5.49 4.44 12.54
N ALA A 48 -5.14 5.34 11.64
CA ALA A 48 -4.11 5.15 10.64
C ALA A 48 -2.84 5.85 11.11
N GLY A 49 -1.73 5.12 11.16
CA GLY A 49 -0.41 5.68 11.42
C GLY A 49 0.49 5.53 10.21
N PRO A 50 1.28 6.55 9.85
CA PRO A 50 2.31 6.40 8.83
C PRO A 50 3.37 5.40 9.29
N ILE A 51 4.08 4.81 8.35
CA ILE A 51 5.26 4.01 8.63
C ILE A 51 6.43 4.94 8.88
N ASP A 52 7.23 4.64 9.90
CA ASP A 52 8.52 5.28 10.08
C ASP A 52 9.51 4.71 9.05
N VAL A 53 9.56 5.34 7.89
CA VAL A 53 10.40 4.88 6.77
C VAL A 53 11.90 4.92 7.10
N ARG A 54 12.34 5.77 8.03
CA ARG A 54 13.76 5.90 8.41
C ARG A 54 14.22 4.74 9.29
N ASN A 55 13.33 4.23 10.14
CA ASN A 55 13.59 3.11 11.03
C ASN A 55 13.03 1.79 10.49
N SER A 56 12.56 1.78 9.25
CA SER A 56 12.08 0.58 8.55
C SER A 56 13.11 0.07 7.56
N LYS A 57 13.17 -1.27 7.41
CA LYS A 57 14.09 -1.95 6.49
C LYS A 57 13.33 -2.95 5.65
N LEU A 58 13.64 -2.99 4.37
CA LEU A 58 13.21 -4.03 3.45
C LEU A 58 14.46 -4.53 2.71
N THR A 59 14.72 -5.82 2.78
CA THR A 59 15.92 -6.46 2.23
C THR A 59 15.53 -7.60 1.32
N VAL A 60 16.11 -7.65 0.13
CA VAL A 60 15.92 -8.71 -0.84
C VAL A 60 17.21 -9.50 -1.00
N PHE A 61 17.14 -10.81 -0.79
CA PHE A 61 18.25 -11.73 -0.96
C PHE A 61 18.11 -12.44 -2.30
N VAL A 62 19.13 -12.29 -3.10
CA VAL A 62 19.25 -12.84 -4.46
C VAL A 62 20.35 -13.89 -4.45
N TYR A 63 20.01 -15.12 -4.80
CA TYR A 63 20.94 -16.25 -4.74
C TYR A 63 21.40 -16.66 -6.14
N LYS A 64 22.65 -17.05 -6.23
CA LYS A 64 23.28 -17.64 -7.40
C LYS A 64 22.82 -19.08 -7.64
N ALA A 65 22.86 -19.51 -8.89
CA ALA A 65 22.59 -20.86 -9.32
C ALA A 65 23.48 -21.23 -10.53
N GLY A 66 23.50 -22.50 -10.90
CA GLY A 66 24.25 -23.03 -12.03
C GLY A 66 25.52 -23.79 -11.63
N LEU A 67 26.12 -24.47 -12.60
CA LEU A 67 27.29 -25.34 -12.38
C LEU A 67 28.52 -24.60 -11.84
N PHE A 68 28.68 -23.34 -12.24
CA PHE A 68 29.80 -22.49 -11.80
C PHE A 68 29.35 -21.42 -10.78
N SER A 69 28.26 -21.68 -10.06
CA SER A 69 27.75 -20.75 -9.03
C SER A 69 28.78 -20.48 -7.91
N ALA A 70 29.79 -21.35 -7.71
CA ALA A 70 30.86 -21.09 -6.75
C ALA A 70 31.69 -19.83 -7.07
N PHE A 71 31.72 -19.42 -8.33
CA PHE A 71 32.50 -18.27 -8.82
C PHE A 71 31.62 -16.99 -8.97
N ALA A 72 30.37 -17.02 -8.54
CA ALA A 72 29.48 -15.87 -8.56
C ALA A 72 29.13 -15.44 -7.13
N ASP A 73 28.60 -14.23 -6.99
CA ASP A 73 28.22 -13.68 -5.70
C ASP A 73 26.72 -13.81 -5.46
N ASN A 74 26.30 -13.99 -4.22
CA ASN A 74 24.94 -13.69 -3.80
C ASN A 74 24.82 -12.18 -3.57
N HIS A 75 23.65 -11.61 -3.83
CA HIS A 75 23.45 -10.20 -3.62
C HIS A 75 22.44 -9.96 -2.51
N VAL A 76 22.72 -8.94 -1.71
CA VAL A 76 21.80 -8.38 -0.71
C VAL A 76 21.40 -7.00 -1.18
N ILE A 77 20.12 -6.82 -1.45
CA ILE A 77 19.58 -5.58 -1.99
C ILE A 77 18.76 -4.89 -0.90
N SER A 78 19.12 -3.65 -0.60
CA SER A 78 18.25 -2.75 0.17
C SER A 78 17.17 -2.18 -0.73
N ALA A 79 15.93 -2.20 -0.27
CA ALA A 79 14.78 -1.60 -0.94
C ALA A 79 14.12 -0.57 0.00
N PRO A 80 14.60 0.67 0.03
CA PRO A 80 14.07 1.70 0.92
C PRO A 80 12.58 1.93 0.70
N ILE A 81 11.80 1.94 1.79
CA ILE A 81 10.38 2.25 1.73
C ILE A 81 10.22 3.74 1.46
N ALA A 82 9.56 4.11 0.37
CA ALA A 82 9.29 5.50 0.02
C ALA A 82 8.13 6.07 0.83
N SER A 83 7.07 5.28 1.02
CA SER A 83 5.91 5.65 1.82
C SER A 83 5.11 4.40 2.24
N GLY A 84 4.24 4.56 3.22
CA GLY A 84 3.32 3.52 3.62
C GLY A 84 2.48 3.91 4.82
N ALA A 85 1.42 3.13 5.05
CA ALA A 85 0.51 3.32 6.17
C ALA A 85 0.09 1.97 6.76
N ILE A 86 -0.12 1.97 8.06
CA ILE A 86 -0.74 0.86 8.80
C ILE A 86 -2.00 1.41 9.44
N VAL A 87 -3.16 0.89 9.04
CA VAL A 87 -4.46 1.15 9.66
C VAL A 87 -4.73 0.00 10.62
N THR A 88 -5.04 0.30 11.87
CA THR A 88 -5.29 -0.73 12.91
C THR A 88 -6.76 -0.96 13.20
N ALA A 89 -7.60 0.07 13.01
CA ALA A 89 -9.04 -0.01 13.26
C ALA A 89 -9.79 1.03 12.39
N PRO A 90 -11.08 0.84 12.07
CA PRO A 90 -11.91 -0.35 12.34
C PRO A 90 -11.64 -1.52 11.38
N ALA A 91 -11.07 -1.25 10.21
CA ALA A 91 -10.70 -2.25 9.21
C ALA A 91 -9.17 -2.22 9.02
N PRO A 92 -8.42 -3.19 9.57
CA PRO A 92 -6.97 -3.23 9.45
C PRO A 92 -6.54 -3.28 7.98
N ALA A 93 -5.57 -2.44 7.62
CA ALA A 93 -5.01 -2.38 6.27
C ALA A 93 -3.54 -1.96 6.32
N ILE A 94 -2.78 -2.40 5.32
CA ILE A 94 -1.37 -2.07 5.15
C ILE A 94 -1.14 -1.68 3.69
N GLU A 95 -0.48 -0.57 3.49
CA GLU A 95 -0.02 -0.14 2.17
C GLU A 95 1.45 0.22 2.23
N LEU A 96 2.23 -0.19 1.23
CA LEU A 96 3.65 0.09 1.08
C LEU A 96 3.97 0.48 -0.35
N VAL A 97 4.85 1.45 -0.49
CA VAL A 97 5.42 1.88 -1.78
C VAL A 97 6.94 1.92 -1.66
N VAL A 98 7.62 1.34 -2.63
CA VAL A 98 9.06 1.42 -2.84
C VAL A 98 9.30 2.02 -4.21
N ASN A 99 10.18 3.02 -4.32
CA ASN A 99 10.67 3.48 -5.61
C ASN A 99 11.69 2.47 -6.15
N ALA A 100 11.41 1.88 -7.28
CA ALA A 100 12.27 0.83 -7.84
C ALA A 100 13.70 1.35 -8.15
N ALA A 101 13.84 2.63 -8.50
CA ALA A 101 15.13 3.25 -8.75
C ALA A 101 16.01 3.43 -7.49
N ASP A 102 15.41 3.36 -6.30
CA ASP A 102 16.11 3.53 -5.03
C ASP A 102 16.71 2.22 -4.47
N LEU A 103 16.50 1.09 -5.18
CA LEU A 103 17.10 -0.18 -4.80
C LEU A 103 18.63 -0.13 -4.92
N VAL A 104 19.33 -0.62 -3.89
CA VAL A 104 20.80 -0.56 -3.79
C VAL A 104 21.37 -1.92 -3.37
N PRO A 105 22.31 -2.49 -4.15
CA PRO A 105 23.11 -3.63 -3.69
C PRO A 105 23.99 -3.21 -2.49
N LEU A 106 23.92 -3.98 -1.42
CA LEU A 106 24.68 -3.72 -0.18
C LEU A 106 26.00 -4.46 -0.11
N ASP A 107 26.24 -5.42 -0.99
CA ASP A 107 27.37 -6.37 -1.01
C ASP A 107 28.70 -5.71 -0.60
N PRO A 108 29.11 -5.77 0.69
CA PRO A 108 30.26 -5.02 1.20
C PRO A 108 31.59 -5.54 0.64
N ASP A 109 31.64 -6.83 0.35
CA ASP A 109 32.86 -7.50 -0.13
C ASP A 109 33.01 -7.39 -1.66
N LEU A 110 32.01 -6.84 -2.37
CA LEU A 110 32.07 -6.67 -3.81
C LEU A 110 32.76 -5.35 -4.17
N ASP A 111 33.65 -5.40 -5.16
CA ASP A 111 34.29 -4.21 -5.70
C ASP A 111 33.26 -3.13 -6.08
N PRO A 112 33.48 -1.85 -5.75
CA PRO A 112 32.53 -0.77 -6.01
C PRO A 112 32.08 -0.66 -7.46
N ALA A 113 32.98 -0.89 -8.45
CA ALA A 113 32.62 -0.84 -9.86
C ALA A 113 31.69 -1.99 -10.24
N LYS A 114 31.97 -3.20 -9.76
CA LYS A 114 31.10 -4.37 -9.96
C LYS A 114 29.74 -4.19 -9.29
N ARG A 115 29.70 -3.61 -8.09
CA ARG A 115 28.44 -3.29 -7.40
C ARG A 115 27.61 -2.27 -8.19
N ALA A 116 28.24 -1.27 -8.78
CA ALA A 116 27.58 -0.31 -9.66
C ALA A 116 27.03 -0.99 -10.93
N GLU A 117 27.76 -1.95 -11.52
CA GLU A 117 27.30 -2.74 -12.65
C GLU A 117 26.07 -3.58 -12.29
N VAL A 118 26.12 -4.29 -11.15
CA VAL A 118 24.95 -5.04 -10.63
C VAL A 118 23.75 -4.14 -10.47
N ARG A 119 23.92 -2.95 -9.89
CA ARG A 119 22.83 -1.97 -9.75
C ARG A 119 22.28 -1.53 -11.08
N THR A 120 23.13 -1.15 -12.02
CA THR A 120 22.71 -0.71 -13.36
C THR A 120 21.89 -1.78 -14.07
N ARG A 121 22.35 -3.03 -14.01
CA ARG A 121 21.65 -4.16 -14.62
C ARG A 121 20.31 -4.44 -13.94
N MET A 122 20.27 -4.41 -12.61
CA MET A 122 19.06 -4.63 -11.82
C MET A 122 17.97 -3.58 -12.14
N LEU A 123 18.34 -2.32 -12.30
CA LEU A 123 17.41 -1.23 -12.59
C LEU A 123 17.00 -1.16 -14.07
N GLY A 124 17.79 -1.78 -14.95
CA GLY A 124 17.58 -1.76 -16.40
C GLY A 124 16.43 -2.64 -16.89
N GLU A 125 16.22 -2.59 -18.21
CA GLU A 125 15.13 -3.26 -18.93
C GLU A 125 15.15 -4.80 -18.76
N GLU A 126 16.33 -5.39 -18.50
CA GLU A 126 16.50 -6.84 -18.34
C GLU A 126 15.85 -7.37 -17.04
N VAL A 127 15.68 -6.50 -16.02
CA VAL A 127 15.19 -6.92 -14.70
C VAL A 127 13.98 -6.10 -14.25
N LEU A 128 14.20 -4.88 -13.75
CA LEU A 128 13.13 -4.08 -13.15
C LEU A 128 12.50 -3.07 -14.12
N ASP A 129 13.21 -2.71 -15.18
CA ASP A 129 12.79 -1.68 -16.15
C ASP A 129 12.17 -0.45 -15.45
N THR A 130 12.97 0.14 -14.56
CA THR A 130 12.49 1.20 -13.67
C THR A 130 12.00 2.45 -14.39
N GLY A 131 12.38 2.60 -15.67
CA GLY A 131 11.85 3.63 -16.56
C GLY A 131 10.37 3.45 -16.88
N LYS A 132 9.91 2.22 -17.04
CA LYS A 132 8.50 1.88 -17.28
C LYS A 132 7.75 1.56 -15.99
N PHE A 133 8.41 0.92 -15.03
CA PHE A 133 7.83 0.44 -13.79
C PHE A 133 8.51 1.07 -12.58
N PRO A 134 8.28 2.37 -12.32
CA PRO A 134 9.02 3.13 -11.33
C PRO A 134 8.73 2.74 -9.88
N THR A 135 7.65 2.00 -9.62
CA THR A 135 7.23 1.66 -8.25
C THR A 135 6.98 0.17 -8.06
N ILE A 136 7.31 -0.30 -6.87
CA ILE A 136 6.88 -1.59 -6.33
C ILE A 136 5.88 -1.29 -5.22
N THR A 137 4.71 -1.95 -5.24
CA THR A 137 3.65 -1.65 -4.27
C THR A 137 3.11 -2.91 -3.62
N PHE A 138 2.73 -2.79 -2.37
CA PHE A 138 1.95 -3.81 -1.66
C PHE A 138 0.71 -3.18 -1.04
N ALA A 139 -0.44 -3.85 -1.19
CA ALA A 139 -1.68 -3.48 -0.53
C ALA A 139 -2.33 -4.74 0.06
N SER A 140 -2.58 -4.75 1.36
CA SER A 140 -3.24 -5.86 2.02
C SER A 140 -4.69 -6.02 1.56
N THR A 141 -5.16 -7.25 1.52
CA THR A 141 -6.56 -7.61 1.23
C THR A 141 -7.23 -8.30 2.41
N ALA A 142 -6.44 -8.94 3.28
CA ALA A 142 -6.90 -9.52 4.54
C ALA A 142 -5.75 -9.54 5.56
N ILE A 143 -6.09 -9.35 6.83
CA ILE A 143 -5.16 -9.46 7.95
C ILE A 143 -5.80 -10.38 8.98
N GLU A 144 -5.33 -11.61 9.04
CA GLU A 144 -5.90 -12.66 9.87
C GLU A 144 -5.01 -12.91 11.10
N PRO A 145 -5.56 -12.83 12.34
CA PRO A 145 -4.79 -13.17 13.53
C PRO A 145 -4.29 -14.62 13.49
N ALA A 146 -3.02 -14.82 13.84
CA ALA A 146 -2.35 -16.14 13.88
C ALA A 146 -1.73 -16.43 15.25
N GLY A 147 -2.16 -15.74 16.29
CA GLY A 147 -1.70 -15.83 17.68
C GLY A 147 -1.44 -14.46 18.29
N SER A 148 -0.89 -14.42 19.49
CA SER A 148 -0.49 -13.17 20.14
C SER A 148 0.61 -12.50 19.31
N ASP A 149 0.38 -11.25 18.90
CA ASP A 149 1.31 -10.44 18.09
C ASP A 149 1.77 -11.11 16.79
N ARG A 150 0.88 -11.95 16.22
CA ARG A 150 1.12 -12.67 14.96
C ARG A 150 -0.08 -12.55 14.04
N TRP A 151 0.18 -12.38 12.74
CA TRP A 151 -0.84 -12.28 11.70
C TRP A 151 -0.38 -12.96 10.42
N ASN A 152 -1.35 -13.48 9.66
CA ASN A 152 -1.17 -13.78 8.25
C ASN A 152 -1.73 -12.61 7.45
N VAL A 153 -0.85 -11.89 6.76
CA VAL A 153 -1.22 -10.73 5.95
C VAL A 153 -1.28 -11.16 4.50
N SER A 154 -2.49 -11.28 3.98
CA SER A 154 -2.71 -11.49 2.54
C SER A 154 -2.82 -10.16 1.82
N GLY A 155 -2.27 -10.05 0.62
CA GLY A 155 -2.26 -8.80 -0.13
C GLY A 155 -1.89 -8.98 -1.59
N ARG A 156 -1.92 -7.86 -2.30
CA ARG A 156 -1.49 -7.72 -3.69
C ARG A 156 -0.11 -7.05 -3.73
N LEU A 157 0.86 -7.79 -4.25
CA LEU A 157 2.21 -7.30 -4.52
C LEU A 157 2.33 -7.01 -6.02
N THR A 158 2.72 -5.80 -6.37
CA THR A 158 2.96 -5.39 -7.76
C THR A 158 4.45 -5.12 -7.95
N ILE A 159 5.07 -5.83 -8.88
CA ILE A 159 6.47 -5.66 -9.30
C ILE A 159 6.48 -5.68 -10.83
N HIS A 160 7.28 -4.84 -11.47
CA HIS A 160 7.45 -4.84 -12.93
C HIS A 160 6.08 -4.80 -13.68
N GLY A 161 5.12 -4.03 -13.15
CA GLY A 161 3.77 -3.90 -13.69
C GLY A 161 2.84 -5.12 -13.51
N VAL A 162 3.33 -6.22 -12.95
CA VAL A 162 2.55 -7.44 -12.71
C VAL A 162 2.15 -7.54 -11.25
N THR A 163 0.87 -7.82 -11.01
CA THR A 163 0.31 -7.96 -9.65
C THR A 163 0.04 -9.43 -9.32
N LYS A 164 0.52 -9.88 -8.16
CA LYS A 164 0.28 -11.23 -7.62
C LYS A 164 -0.26 -11.16 -6.20
N ALA A 165 -1.11 -12.13 -5.86
CA ALA A 165 -1.51 -12.37 -4.48
C ALA A 165 -0.34 -13.02 -3.72
N VAL A 166 -0.08 -12.52 -2.52
CA VAL A 166 0.91 -13.07 -1.60
C VAL A 166 0.31 -13.14 -0.19
N THR A 167 0.75 -14.10 0.61
CA THR A 167 0.43 -14.17 2.04
C THR A 167 1.73 -14.21 2.82
N ILE A 168 1.86 -13.33 3.79
CA ILE A 168 3.09 -13.08 4.53
C ILE A 168 2.81 -13.27 6.02
N PRO A 169 3.52 -14.17 6.71
CA PRO A 169 3.47 -14.25 8.16
C PRO A 169 4.19 -13.02 8.75
N VAL A 170 3.52 -12.34 9.67
CA VAL A 170 4.02 -11.13 10.32
C VAL A 170 3.99 -11.34 11.82
N VAL A 171 5.07 -10.94 12.49
CA VAL A 171 5.20 -10.94 13.94
C VAL A 171 5.50 -9.52 14.40
N ARG A 172 4.84 -9.07 15.45
CA ARG A 172 5.16 -7.81 16.12
C ARG A 172 5.99 -8.08 17.38
N ALA A 173 7.06 -7.34 17.53
CA ALA A 173 7.78 -7.21 18.77
C ALA A 173 7.95 -5.72 19.06
N ASP A 174 7.44 -5.27 20.19
CA ASP A 174 7.33 -3.86 20.53
C ASP A 174 6.52 -3.08 19.46
N ARG A 175 7.17 -2.18 18.73
CA ARG A 175 6.56 -1.36 17.66
C ARG A 175 7.06 -1.75 16.27
N VAL A 176 7.78 -2.87 16.17
CA VAL A 176 8.39 -3.35 14.92
C VAL A 176 7.66 -4.59 14.43
N TYR A 177 7.18 -4.52 13.22
CA TYR A 177 6.58 -5.63 12.50
C TYR A 177 7.63 -6.30 11.62
N ARG A 178 7.84 -7.60 11.81
CA ARG A 178 8.83 -8.39 11.08
C ARG A 178 8.18 -9.50 10.32
N GLY A 179 8.75 -9.83 9.18
CA GLY A 179 8.33 -10.97 8.41
C GLY A 179 9.30 -11.30 7.30
N GLU A 180 9.11 -12.50 6.74
CA GLU A 180 9.80 -12.89 5.52
C GLU A 180 8.81 -13.56 4.56
N THR A 181 9.11 -13.45 3.29
CA THR A 181 8.39 -14.15 2.24
C THR A 181 9.33 -14.53 1.11
N ARG A 182 8.88 -15.46 0.28
CA ARG A 182 9.59 -15.86 -0.94
C ARG A 182 8.72 -15.55 -2.14
N ILE A 183 9.33 -14.98 -3.15
CA ILE A 183 8.69 -14.64 -4.41
C ILE A 183 9.50 -15.21 -5.56
N ARG A 184 8.87 -15.46 -6.70
CA ARG A 184 9.54 -15.89 -7.92
C ARG A 184 9.57 -14.75 -8.93
N GLN A 185 10.73 -14.45 -9.49
CA GLN A 185 10.90 -13.41 -10.49
C GLN A 185 9.99 -13.60 -11.70
N ARG A 186 9.85 -14.84 -12.16
CA ARG A 186 8.98 -15.19 -13.30
C ARG A 186 7.50 -14.93 -13.07
N ASP A 187 7.04 -14.99 -11.82
CA ASP A 187 5.66 -14.65 -11.50
C ASP A 187 5.34 -13.18 -11.82
N PHE A 188 6.37 -12.34 -11.86
CA PHE A 188 6.29 -10.90 -12.19
C PHE A 188 6.82 -10.59 -13.61
N GLY A 189 6.97 -11.59 -14.47
CA GLY A 189 7.43 -11.40 -15.84
C GLY A 189 8.92 -11.13 -15.98
N ILE A 190 9.70 -11.27 -14.89
CA ILE A 190 11.16 -11.06 -14.88
C ILE A 190 11.85 -12.40 -15.13
N ASN A 191 12.68 -12.47 -16.17
CA ASN A 191 13.50 -13.64 -16.41
C ASN A 191 14.78 -13.57 -15.58
N PRO A 192 15.09 -14.59 -14.74
CA PRO A 192 16.34 -14.62 -14.00
C PRO A 192 17.55 -14.48 -14.92
N ILE A 193 18.45 -13.57 -14.57
CA ILE A 193 19.67 -13.29 -15.34
C ILE A 193 20.50 -14.56 -15.51
N ARG A 194 21.03 -14.74 -16.72
CA ARG A 194 21.97 -15.78 -17.09
C ARG A 194 23.19 -15.16 -17.73
N ILE A 195 24.40 -15.55 -17.27
CA ILE A 195 25.67 -15.12 -17.82
C ILE A 195 26.52 -16.32 -18.23
N ALA A 196 27.58 -16.06 -18.97
CA ALA A 196 28.52 -17.07 -19.47
C ALA A 196 27.81 -18.28 -20.13
N GLY A 197 26.89 -18.01 -21.08
CA GLY A 197 26.16 -19.04 -21.78
C GLY A 197 25.18 -19.84 -20.89
N GLY A 198 24.78 -19.29 -19.74
CA GLY A 198 23.85 -19.93 -18.80
C GLY A 198 24.52 -20.80 -17.74
N THR A 199 25.85 -20.82 -17.71
CA THR A 199 26.63 -21.59 -16.72
C THR A 199 26.58 -20.97 -15.32
N VAL A 200 26.32 -19.66 -15.25
CA VAL A 200 26.00 -18.90 -14.03
C VAL A 200 24.63 -18.25 -14.22
N SER A 201 23.80 -18.34 -13.21
CA SER A 201 22.47 -17.73 -13.24
C SER A 201 22.06 -17.25 -11.85
N VAL A 202 21.08 -16.37 -11.80
CA VAL A 202 20.34 -16.02 -10.59
C VAL A 202 19.23 -17.03 -10.38
N LYS A 203 18.96 -17.43 -9.12
CA LYS A 203 17.78 -18.24 -8.80
C LYS A 203 16.50 -17.46 -9.11
N ASP A 204 15.48 -18.16 -9.54
CA ASP A 204 14.16 -17.58 -9.76
C ASP A 204 13.53 -17.09 -8.45
N GLU A 205 13.73 -17.86 -7.37
CA GLU A 205 13.24 -17.55 -6.03
C GLU A 205 14.13 -16.52 -5.34
N LEU A 206 13.50 -15.45 -4.86
CA LEU A 206 14.07 -14.42 -4.00
C LEU A 206 13.48 -14.53 -2.61
N LYS A 207 14.29 -14.27 -1.58
CA LYS A 207 13.81 -14.10 -0.21
C LYS A 207 13.71 -12.60 0.09
N VAL A 208 12.58 -12.20 0.66
CA VAL A 208 12.34 -10.81 1.07
C VAL A 208 12.12 -10.80 2.57
N GLU A 209 12.92 -10.03 3.29
CA GLU A 209 12.77 -9.79 4.73
C GLU A 209 12.42 -8.33 4.97
N PHE A 210 11.63 -8.07 6.01
CA PHE A 210 11.32 -6.71 6.41
C PHE A 210 11.26 -6.54 7.93
N GLU A 211 11.61 -5.35 8.35
CA GLU A 211 11.38 -4.79 9.67
C GLU A 211 10.70 -3.43 9.46
N ILE A 212 9.44 -3.32 9.85
CA ILE A 212 8.66 -2.11 9.65
C ILE A 212 8.30 -1.51 11.00
N SER A 213 8.74 -0.29 11.23
CA SER A 213 8.43 0.49 12.43
C SER A 213 7.18 1.33 12.19
N ALA A 214 6.19 1.24 13.09
CA ALA A 214 5.10 2.18 13.10
C ALA A 214 5.57 3.53 13.64
N ALA A 215 5.24 4.62 12.94
CA ALA A 215 5.54 5.95 13.45
C ALA A 215 4.77 6.22 14.75
N GLU A 216 5.33 7.13 15.57
CA GLU A 216 4.61 7.59 16.77
C GLU A 216 3.37 8.37 16.34
N GLY A 217 2.20 7.92 16.81
CA GLY A 217 1.01 8.74 16.71
C GLY A 217 1.21 9.98 17.61
N ASN A 218 1.08 11.14 17.02
CA ASN A 218 0.99 12.41 17.77
C ASN A 218 -0.29 12.44 18.58
#